data_359c10127e6c1d128b6fe47a96ea90ac
#
_entry.id   359c10127e6c1d128b6fe47a96ea90ac
#
_cell.length_a   1.000
_cell.length_b   1.000
_cell.length_c   1.000
_cell.angle_alpha   90.00
_cell.angle_beta   90.00
_cell.angle_gamma   90.00
#
_symmetry.space_group_name_H-M   'P 1'
#
loop_
_entity.id
_entity.type
_entity.pdbx_description
1 polymer ?
#
loop_
_entity_poly.entity_id
_entity_poly.type
_entity_poly.pdbx_seq_one_letter_code
_entity_poly.pdbx_strand_id
1 'polypeptide(L)'
;MSFDYSETQQLVAASAKEFAEQYIRPYVMEWDEAQTFPIEVFKKAGEMGFMGVLVPVELGGSGLGYHEYVAIIEEISKVDPSIGLSVAAHNSLCTNHILSFGNEVQKKKWIPKLATAEWIGAWGLTEHNTGSDAAGMSTTAVKEGDSWILNGAKNFITHGKSGDIAVVVVRTGEKGDSHGMTAFVVEKGTPGFSSGKKENKLGMRASETAELVFDNCKIPDSNRLGGVGEGFVQSMKILDGGRISIGALSLGISKGAYEAALKYSKERVQFGKPISQFQGISFKLADMATEIEASELLLHKAAFLKNEGRNVTKLGAMAKMYASEVCVKVANEAVQIHGGYGFTKDFPVEKFYRDSKLCTIGEGTTEIQKVVIARKILK
;
A
#
# COMPACT_ATOMS: atom_id res chain seq x y z
N MET A 1 3.31 21.68 -17.12
CA MET A 1 3.53 20.39 -16.41
C MET A 1 4.94 19.99 -16.82
N SER A 2 5.91 20.04 -15.90
CA SER A 2 7.23 19.43 -16.13
C SER A 2 7.08 17.93 -15.90
N PHE A 3 7.72 17.14 -16.74
CA PHE A 3 7.86 15.69 -16.55
C PHE A 3 9.12 15.34 -15.77
N ASP A 4 10.01 16.32 -15.58
CA ASP A 4 11.23 16.15 -14.79
C ASP A 4 10.93 16.30 -13.31
N TYR A 5 11.55 15.47 -12.49
CA TYR A 5 11.51 15.61 -11.05
C TYR A 5 12.10 16.95 -10.60
N SER A 6 11.44 17.60 -9.65
CA SER A 6 12.00 18.75 -8.95
C SER A 6 13.24 18.33 -8.15
N GLU A 7 14.08 19.31 -7.77
CA GLU A 7 15.25 19.05 -6.93
C GLU A 7 14.87 18.33 -5.62
N THR A 8 13.77 18.74 -4.98
CA THR A 8 13.25 18.07 -3.78
C THR A 8 12.87 16.62 -4.05
N GLN A 9 12.20 16.35 -5.16
CA GLN A 9 11.81 14.98 -5.52
C GLN A 9 13.03 14.09 -5.79
N GLN A 10 14.05 14.64 -6.46
CA GLN A 10 15.31 13.92 -6.70
C GLN A 10 16.04 13.59 -5.40
N LEU A 11 16.11 14.54 -4.46
CA LEU A 11 16.72 14.33 -3.15
C LEU A 11 15.96 13.28 -2.32
N VAL A 12 14.65 13.34 -2.31
CA VAL A 12 13.80 12.37 -1.59
C VAL A 12 13.95 10.97 -2.20
N ALA A 13 13.93 10.85 -3.53
CA ALA A 13 14.15 9.59 -4.22
C ALA A 13 15.54 9.00 -3.91
N ALA A 14 16.59 9.84 -3.94
CA ALA A 14 17.95 9.42 -3.61
C ALA A 14 18.05 8.92 -2.15
N SER A 15 17.43 9.63 -1.20
CA SER A 15 17.41 9.23 0.21
C SER A 15 16.65 7.91 0.41
N ALA A 16 15.52 7.73 -0.28
CA ALA A 16 14.75 6.49 -0.21
C ALA A 16 15.50 5.30 -0.82
N LYS A 17 16.21 5.53 -1.92
CA LYS A 17 17.08 4.53 -2.55
C LYS A 17 18.21 4.13 -1.61
N GLU A 18 18.94 5.10 -1.03
CA GLU A 18 20.03 4.82 -0.08
C GLU A 18 19.52 4.04 1.13
N PHE A 19 18.39 4.44 1.70
CA PHE A 19 17.71 3.72 2.77
C PHE A 19 17.42 2.26 2.39
N ALA A 20 16.84 2.04 1.21
CA ALA A 20 16.46 0.71 0.75
C ALA A 20 17.69 -0.17 0.51
N GLU A 21 18.76 0.36 -0.08
CA GLU A 21 20.01 -0.37 -0.31
C GLU A 21 20.73 -0.73 0.99
N GLN A 22 20.73 0.18 1.96
CA GLN A 22 21.47 0.00 3.22
C GLN A 22 20.73 -0.88 4.22
N TYR A 23 19.43 -0.65 4.43
CA TYR A 23 18.67 -1.25 5.53
C TYR A 23 17.71 -2.37 5.10
N ILE A 24 17.42 -2.51 3.80
CA ILE A 24 16.46 -3.50 3.30
C ILE A 24 17.16 -4.58 2.47
N ARG A 25 17.93 -4.20 1.44
CA ARG A 25 18.51 -5.15 0.47
C ARG A 25 19.25 -6.33 1.10
N PRO A 26 20.07 -6.18 2.16
CA PRO A 26 20.82 -7.29 2.73
C PRO A 26 19.93 -8.40 3.33
N TYR A 27 18.68 -8.08 3.67
CA TYR A 27 17.80 -8.94 4.45
C TYR A 27 16.54 -9.40 3.72
N VAL A 28 16.34 -8.99 2.45
CA VAL A 28 15.11 -9.23 1.67
C VAL A 28 14.67 -10.69 1.70
N MET A 29 15.59 -11.62 1.39
CA MET A 29 15.25 -13.05 1.33
C MET A 29 15.10 -13.68 2.71
N GLU A 30 15.88 -13.23 3.69
CA GLU A 30 15.74 -13.66 5.07
C GLU A 30 14.33 -13.36 5.61
N TRP A 31 13.87 -12.13 5.44
CA TRP A 31 12.53 -11.73 5.89
C TRP A 31 11.41 -12.40 5.09
N ASP A 32 11.59 -12.58 3.78
CA ASP A 32 10.62 -13.28 2.93
C ASP A 32 10.45 -14.74 3.38
N GLU A 33 11.56 -15.48 3.55
CA GLU A 33 11.56 -16.87 3.98
C GLU A 33 10.95 -17.05 5.38
N ALA A 34 11.41 -16.26 6.33
CA ALA A 34 10.95 -16.30 7.72
C ALA A 34 9.56 -15.67 7.91
N GLN A 35 9.03 -14.99 6.89
CA GLN A 35 7.80 -14.19 6.99
C GLN A 35 7.87 -13.18 8.15
N THR A 36 9.02 -12.57 8.34
CA THR A 36 9.27 -11.64 9.45
C THR A 36 8.95 -10.21 9.04
N PHE A 37 8.15 -9.53 9.86
CA PHE A 37 7.93 -8.09 9.76
C PHE A 37 9.05 -7.37 10.52
N PRO A 38 9.95 -6.63 9.82
CA PRO A 38 11.14 -6.06 10.44
C PRO A 38 10.83 -4.70 11.07
N ILE A 39 10.23 -4.68 12.26
CA ILE A 39 9.75 -3.46 12.94
C ILE A 39 10.83 -2.37 13.07
N GLU A 40 12.10 -2.75 13.27
CA GLU A 40 13.20 -1.78 13.41
C GLU A 40 13.48 -1.00 12.11
N VAL A 41 13.20 -1.60 10.95
CA VAL A 41 13.30 -0.88 9.66
C VAL A 41 12.24 0.22 9.57
N PHE A 42 11.05 -0.02 10.11
CA PHE A 42 9.98 0.99 10.10
C PHE A 42 10.26 2.12 11.08
N LYS A 43 10.86 1.85 12.24
CA LYS A 43 11.36 2.90 13.15
C LYS A 43 12.41 3.76 12.44
N LYS A 44 13.33 3.10 11.73
CA LYS A 44 14.34 3.83 10.94
C LYS A 44 13.72 4.64 9.80
N ALA A 45 12.71 4.11 9.13
CA ALA A 45 11.95 4.86 8.13
C ALA A 45 11.22 6.05 8.74
N GLY A 46 10.76 5.96 9.99
CA GLY A 46 10.19 7.06 10.77
C GLY A 46 11.20 8.17 11.04
N GLU A 47 12.43 7.81 11.45
CA GLU A 47 13.55 8.78 11.63
C GLU A 47 13.87 9.54 10.34
N MET A 48 13.71 8.89 9.18
CA MET A 48 13.89 9.49 7.85
C MET A 48 12.66 10.28 7.36
N GLY A 49 11.57 10.31 8.15
CA GLY A 49 10.32 10.97 7.78
C GLY A 49 9.45 10.21 6.77
N PHE A 50 9.78 8.95 6.43
CA PHE A 50 9.05 8.16 5.43
C PHE A 50 7.73 7.58 5.95
N MET A 51 7.51 7.61 7.26
CA MET A 51 6.26 7.14 7.88
C MET A 51 5.22 8.26 8.09
N GLY A 52 5.61 9.52 7.86
CA GLY A 52 4.75 10.70 7.96
C GLY A 52 4.88 11.63 6.77
N VAL A 53 5.04 11.09 5.55
CA VAL A 53 5.34 11.87 4.33
C VAL A 53 4.30 12.95 4.08
N LEU A 54 3.02 12.58 4.12
CA LEU A 54 1.87 13.46 3.84
C LEU A 54 1.36 14.21 5.08
N VAL A 55 1.95 13.96 6.23
CA VAL A 55 1.56 14.59 7.50
C VAL A 55 2.21 15.98 7.59
N PRO A 56 1.45 17.02 7.95
CA PRO A 56 1.99 18.36 8.17
C PRO A 56 3.10 18.39 9.21
N VAL A 57 4.05 19.32 9.06
CA VAL A 57 5.22 19.46 9.95
C VAL A 57 4.81 19.73 11.40
N GLU A 58 3.76 20.53 11.62
CA GLU A 58 3.22 20.83 12.95
C GLU A 58 2.63 19.63 13.69
N LEU A 59 2.37 18.52 12.97
CA LEU A 59 1.96 17.23 13.53
C LEU A 59 3.09 16.19 13.52
N GLY A 60 4.34 16.61 13.30
CA GLY A 60 5.51 15.76 13.34
C GLY A 60 5.82 15.01 12.05
N GLY A 61 5.17 15.35 10.94
CA GLY A 61 5.41 14.76 9.62
C GLY A 61 6.39 15.54 8.77
N SER A 62 6.60 15.09 7.54
CA SER A 62 7.51 15.71 6.56
C SER A 62 6.90 16.86 5.77
N GLY A 63 5.58 17.02 5.78
CA GLY A 63 4.88 18.08 5.06
C GLY A 63 5.05 18.00 3.54
N LEU A 64 5.37 16.83 2.99
CA LEU A 64 5.62 16.61 1.58
C LEU A 64 4.33 16.23 0.83
N GLY A 65 4.41 16.14 -0.49
CA GLY A 65 3.28 15.83 -1.35
C GLY A 65 3.26 14.40 -1.89
N TYR A 66 2.28 14.15 -2.76
CA TYR A 66 2.11 12.83 -3.37
C TYR A 66 3.22 12.47 -4.37
N HIS A 67 3.95 13.43 -4.94
CA HIS A 67 5.08 13.13 -5.81
C HIS A 67 6.26 12.51 -5.02
N GLU A 68 6.60 13.14 -3.90
CA GLU A 68 7.64 12.65 -3.00
C GLU A 68 7.23 11.32 -2.35
N TYR A 69 5.96 11.20 -2.00
CA TYR A 69 5.40 9.96 -1.48
C TYR A 69 5.50 8.80 -2.50
N VAL A 70 5.14 9.05 -3.77
CA VAL A 70 5.30 8.08 -4.86
C VAL A 70 6.75 7.66 -5.02
N ALA A 71 7.70 8.62 -5.03
CA ALA A 71 9.12 8.34 -5.16
C ALA A 71 9.66 7.45 -4.03
N ILE A 72 9.24 7.70 -2.77
CA ILE A 72 9.63 6.87 -1.62
C ILE A 72 9.13 5.43 -1.80
N ILE A 73 7.83 5.25 -2.09
CA ILE A 73 7.24 3.92 -2.26
C ILE A 73 7.90 3.19 -3.44
N GLU A 74 8.14 3.87 -4.54
CA GLU A 74 8.80 3.31 -5.71
C GLU A 74 10.19 2.78 -5.37
N GLU A 75 11.08 3.62 -4.80
CA GLU A 75 12.46 3.24 -4.52
C GLU A 75 12.57 2.12 -3.50
N ILE A 76 11.74 2.14 -2.45
CA ILE A 76 11.68 1.03 -1.48
C ILE A 76 11.20 -0.26 -2.18
N SER A 77 10.18 -0.18 -3.02
CA SER A 77 9.58 -1.35 -3.69
C SER A 77 10.44 -1.94 -4.79
N LYS A 78 11.38 -1.20 -5.36
CA LYS A 78 12.44 -1.70 -6.26
C LYS A 78 13.35 -2.70 -5.55
N VAL A 79 13.45 -2.61 -4.22
CA VAL A 79 14.28 -3.47 -3.38
C VAL A 79 13.45 -4.55 -2.70
N ASP A 80 12.42 -4.16 -1.96
CA ASP A 80 11.48 -5.08 -1.33
C ASP A 80 10.03 -4.55 -1.36
N PRO A 81 9.18 -5.14 -2.20
CA PRO A 81 7.77 -4.79 -2.27
C PRO A 81 7.01 -4.95 -0.94
N SER A 82 7.41 -5.88 -0.08
CA SER A 82 6.77 -6.09 1.22
C SER A 82 6.91 -4.88 2.13
N ILE A 83 8.10 -4.29 2.14
CA ILE A 83 8.37 -3.08 2.94
C ILE A 83 7.67 -1.88 2.30
N GLY A 84 7.74 -1.75 0.96
CA GLY A 84 7.01 -0.70 0.23
C GLY A 84 5.50 -0.72 0.51
N LEU A 85 4.88 -1.91 0.51
CA LEU A 85 3.46 -2.09 0.85
C LEU A 85 3.14 -1.63 2.27
N SER A 86 3.99 -1.97 3.23
CA SER A 86 3.80 -1.61 4.63
C SER A 86 3.91 -0.11 4.86
N VAL A 87 4.92 0.55 4.27
CA VAL A 87 5.05 2.02 4.31
C VAL A 87 3.84 2.68 3.62
N ALA A 88 3.39 2.13 2.49
CA ALA A 88 2.22 2.63 1.75
C ALA A 88 0.94 2.54 2.59
N ALA A 89 0.64 1.37 3.16
CA ALA A 89 -0.57 1.15 3.96
C ALA A 89 -0.61 2.02 5.22
N HIS A 90 0.53 2.17 5.90
CA HIS A 90 0.63 3.02 7.07
C HIS A 90 0.29 4.49 6.76
N ASN A 91 0.93 5.06 5.73
CA ASN A 91 0.75 6.46 5.34
C ASN A 91 -0.65 6.72 4.75
N SER A 92 -1.04 5.95 3.71
CA SER A 92 -2.21 6.27 2.89
C SER A 92 -3.53 5.83 3.49
N LEU A 93 -3.52 4.82 4.36
CA LEU A 93 -4.74 4.25 4.92
C LEU A 93 -4.96 4.75 6.36
N CYS A 94 -4.28 4.18 7.36
CA CYS A 94 -4.53 4.52 8.75
C CYS A 94 -4.24 5.98 9.07
N THR A 95 -3.01 6.43 8.83
CA THR A 95 -2.56 7.79 9.14
C THR A 95 -3.39 8.83 8.39
N ASN A 96 -3.57 8.62 7.09
CA ASN A 96 -4.36 9.55 6.26
C ASN A 96 -5.86 9.56 6.63
N HIS A 97 -6.42 8.45 7.12
CA HIS A 97 -7.82 8.43 7.57
C HIS A 97 -8.01 9.32 8.80
N ILE A 98 -7.12 9.20 9.79
CA ILE A 98 -7.14 10.05 10.99
C ILE A 98 -6.88 11.51 10.62
N LEU A 99 -5.89 11.78 9.75
CA LEU A 99 -5.55 13.12 9.31
C LEU A 99 -6.70 13.81 8.58
N SER A 100 -7.45 13.07 7.75
CA SER A 100 -8.52 13.61 6.91
C SER A 100 -9.84 13.78 7.65
N PHE A 101 -10.15 12.94 8.62
CA PHE A 101 -11.48 12.87 9.26
C PHE A 101 -11.46 12.97 10.78
N GLY A 102 -10.29 12.94 11.40
CA GLY A 102 -10.14 13.22 12.83
C GLY A 102 -10.33 14.70 13.14
N ASN A 103 -10.87 15.00 14.32
CA ASN A 103 -10.86 16.34 14.88
C ASN A 103 -9.46 16.70 15.41
N GLU A 104 -9.25 17.96 15.79
CA GLU A 104 -7.93 18.44 16.22
C GLU A 104 -7.38 17.73 17.47
N VAL A 105 -8.26 17.29 18.37
CA VAL A 105 -7.85 16.52 19.57
C VAL A 105 -7.35 15.13 19.14
N GLN A 106 -8.05 14.47 18.26
CA GLN A 106 -7.70 13.17 17.71
C GLN A 106 -6.40 13.22 16.89
N LYS A 107 -6.25 14.22 16.03
CA LYS A 107 -5.03 14.43 15.25
C LYS A 107 -3.82 14.61 16.16
N LYS A 108 -3.90 15.53 17.14
CA LYS A 108 -2.81 15.79 18.10
C LYS A 108 -2.48 14.57 18.96
N LYS A 109 -3.46 13.72 19.24
CA LYS A 109 -3.25 12.50 20.06
C LYS A 109 -2.49 11.42 19.30
N TRP A 110 -2.82 11.17 18.02
CA TRP A 110 -2.39 9.97 17.32
C TRP A 110 -1.39 10.24 16.19
N ILE A 111 -1.56 11.33 15.44
CA ILE A 111 -0.75 11.58 14.25
C ILE A 111 0.74 11.71 14.55
N PRO A 112 1.22 12.43 15.59
CA PRO A 112 2.65 12.54 15.86
C PRO A 112 3.34 11.19 16.06
N LYS A 113 2.68 10.26 16.75
CA LYS A 113 3.21 8.91 16.98
C LYS A 113 3.26 8.05 15.71
N LEU A 114 2.27 8.23 14.84
CA LEU A 114 2.24 7.56 13.54
C LEU A 114 3.29 8.15 12.59
N ALA A 115 3.42 9.45 12.54
CA ALA A 115 4.36 10.15 11.65
C ALA A 115 5.84 9.77 11.94
N THR A 116 6.17 9.52 13.18
CA THR A 116 7.52 9.12 13.63
C THR A 116 7.74 7.61 13.69
N ALA A 117 6.72 6.80 13.37
CA ALA A 117 6.72 5.35 13.57
C ALA A 117 6.95 4.90 15.03
N GLU A 118 6.70 5.77 16.01
CA GLU A 118 6.54 5.33 17.40
C GLU A 118 5.37 4.32 17.49
N TRP A 119 4.31 4.57 16.73
CA TRP A 119 3.19 3.68 16.53
C TRP A 119 3.03 3.29 15.07
N ILE A 120 2.68 2.03 14.86
CA ILE A 120 2.33 1.48 13.53
C ILE A 120 0.82 1.43 13.40
N GLY A 121 0.32 1.97 12.27
CA GLY A 121 -1.11 2.01 11.97
C GLY A 121 -1.58 0.84 11.12
N ALA A 122 -2.74 0.26 11.48
CA ALA A 122 -3.50 -0.71 10.70
C ALA A 122 -4.82 -0.11 10.21
N TRP A 123 -5.39 -0.66 9.12
CA TRP A 123 -6.66 -0.18 8.57
C TRP A 123 -7.58 -1.35 8.19
N GLY A 124 -8.74 -1.45 8.84
CA GLY A 124 -9.65 -2.58 8.75
C GLY A 124 -10.96 -2.24 8.05
N LEU A 125 -11.12 -2.70 6.79
CA LEU A 125 -12.36 -2.63 6.02
C LEU A 125 -12.88 -4.03 5.68
N THR A 126 -12.02 -4.87 5.07
CA THR A 126 -12.34 -6.19 4.55
C THR A 126 -12.71 -7.17 5.66
N GLU A 127 -13.68 -8.03 5.40
CA GLU A 127 -14.08 -9.15 6.26
C GLU A 127 -14.04 -10.47 5.48
N HIS A 128 -14.20 -11.60 6.19
CA HIS A 128 -14.17 -12.92 5.58
C HIS A 128 -15.12 -13.04 4.39
N ASN A 129 -16.30 -12.46 4.49
CA ASN A 129 -17.34 -12.54 3.47
C ASN A 129 -17.46 -11.28 2.60
N THR A 130 -16.65 -10.24 2.83
CA THR A 130 -16.75 -8.96 2.13
C THR A 130 -15.39 -8.41 1.75
N GLY A 131 -15.11 -8.36 0.46
CA GLY A 131 -13.96 -7.70 -0.13
C GLY A 131 -14.43 -6.59 -1.07
N SER A 132 -14.70 -6.93 -2.34
CA SER A 132 -15.19 -5.97 -3.35
C SER A 132 -16.57 -5.42 -3.01
N ASP A 133 -17.43 -6.18 -2.33
CA ASP A 133 -18.71 -5.72 -1.77
C ASP A 133 -18.51 -5.21 -0.34
N ALA A 134 -17.77 -4.11 -0.19
CA ALA A 134 -17.47 -3.54 1.12
C ALA A 134 -18.75 -3.07 1.87
N ALA A 135 -19.84 -2.77 1.16
CA ALA A 135 -21.11 -2.41 1.78
C ALA A 135 -21.81 -3.58 2.48
N GLY A 136 -21.40 -4.81 2.19
CA GLY A 136 -21.94 -6.03 2.81
C GLY A 136 -21.38 -6.38 4.19
N MET A 137 -20.47 -5.57 4.75
CA MET A 137 -19.78 -5.87 6.02
C MET A 137 -20.75 -6.18 7.18
N SER A 138 -20.30 -7.06 8.07
CA SER A 138 -21.09 -7.61 9.18
C SER A 138 -20.55 -7.27 10.57
N THR A 139 -19.29 -6.86 10.71
CA THR A 139 -18.75 -6.37 11.98
C THR A 139 -19.55 -5.16 12.43
N THR A 140 -20.08 -5.20 13.66
CA THR A 140 -21.01 -4.19 14.18
C THR A 140 -20.38 -3.30 15.23
N ALA A 141 -20.94 -2.10 15.41
CA ALA A 141 -20.78 -1.29 16.62
C ALA A 141 -22.14 -0.83 17.11
N VAL A 142 -22.46 -1.13 18.35
CA VAL A 142 -23.70 -0.73 19.02
C VAL A 142 -23.40 0.35 20.04
N LYS A 143 -24.16 1.44 20.01
CA LYS A 143 -23.98 2.56 20.94
C LYS A 143 -24.51 2.20 22.33
N GLU A 144 -23.69 2.45 23.35
CA GLU A 144 -24.03 2.25 24.76
C GLU A 144 -23.59 3.47 25.58
N GLY A 145 -24.51 4.38 25.83
CA GLY A 145 -24.18 5.68 26.45
C GLY A 145 -23.16 6.48 25.64
N ASP A 146 -22.03 6.84 26.24
CA ASP A 146 -20.92 7.55 25.60
C ASP A 146 -19.86 6.61 25.01
N SER A 147 -20.21 5.35 24.80
CA SER A 147 -19.32 4.32 24.27
C SER A 147 -19.97 3.54 23.14
N TRP A 148 -19.15 2.76 22.44
CA TRP A 148 -19.57 1.82 21.40
C TRP A 148 -19.00 0.44 21.72
N ILE A 149 -19.81 -0.59 21.51
CA ILE A 149 -19.40 -2.00 21.66
C ILE A 149 -19.23 -2.60 20.28
N LEU A 150 -17.99 -2.93 19.93
CA LEU A 150 -17.63 -3.54 18.65
C LEU A 150 -17.63 -5.06 18.77
N ASN A 151 -18.25 -5.73 17.78
CA ASN A 151 -18.26 -7.20 17.66
C ASN A 151 -18.07 -7.63 16.20
N GLY A 152 -17.16 -8.59 15.97
CA GLY A 152 -16.84 -9.14 14.66
C GLY A 152 -15.34 -9.23 14.39
N ALA A 153 -14.98 -9.30 13.11
CA ALA A 153 -13.57 -9.42 12.71
C ALA A 153 -13.30 -8.72 11.36
N LYS A 154 -12.03 -8.30 11.16
CA LYS A 154 -11.53 -7.78 9.88
C LYS A 154 -10.39 -8.66 9.39
N ASN A 155 -10.41 -9.01 8.10
CA ASN A 155 -9.46 -9.93 7.51
C ASN A 155 -8.49 -9.25 6.55
N PHE A 156 -7.33 -9.87 6.37
CA PHE A 156 -6.26 -9.40 5.47
C PHE A 156 -5.74 -8.02 5.82
N ILE A 157 -5.58 -7.74 7.12
CA ILE A 157 -5.17 -6.42 7.60
C ILE A 157 -3.65 -6.33 7.71
N THR A 158 -3.05 -5.45 6.92
CA THR A 158 -1.64 -5.09 7.04
C THR A 158 -1.40 -4.49 8.43
N HIS A 159 -0.35 -4.96 9.11
CA HIS A 159 -0.04 -4.62 10.51
C HIS A 159 -1.11 -5.04 11.52
N GLY A 160 -1.93 -6.06 11.20
CA GLY A 160 -3.02 -6.49 12.08
C GLY A 160 -2.54 -7.06 13.43
N LYS A 161 -1.29 -7.53 13.53
CA LYS A 161 -0.68 -8.01 14.77
C LYS A 161 0.34 -7.02 15.34
N SER A 162 1.17 -6.44 14.49
CA SER A 162 2.22 -5.50 14.89
C SER A 162 1.71 -4.08 15.13
N GLY A 163 0.54 -3.71 14.58
CA GLY A 163 -0.02 -2.37 14.71
C GLY A 163 -0.35 -2.00 16.14
N ASP A 164 -0.07 -0.74 16.50
CA ASP A 164 -0.38 -0.16 17.82
C ASP A 164 -1.75 0.49 17.84
N ILE A 165 -2.28 0.78 16.66
CA ILE A 165 -3.56 1.44 16.45
C ILE A 165 -4.20 0.94 15.15
N ALA A 166 -5.51 0.79 15.14
CA ALA A 166 -6.27 0.45 13.93
C ALA A 166 -7.41 1.45 13.70
N VAL A 167 -7.54 1.93 12.46
CA VAL A 167 -8.79 2.54 12.00
C VAL A 167 -9.65 1.43 11.43
N VAL A 168 -10.86 1.25 11.94
CA VAL A 168 -11.78 0.19 11.52
C VAL A 168 -13.11 0.78 11.10
N VAL A 169 -13.64 0.29 9.99
CA VAL A 169 -14.97 0.67 9.51
C VAL A 169 -15.93 -0.45 9.82
N VAL A 170 -16.97 -0.14 10.58
CA VAL A 170 -17.91 -1.13 11.10
C VAL A 170 -19.35 -0.67 10.89
N ARG A 171 -20.28 -1.60 10.97
CA ARG A 171 -21.70 -1.36 10.80
C ARG A 171 -22.32 -0.79 12.06
N THR A 172 -22.94 0.36 11.93
CA THR A 172 -23.71 1.04 12.98
C THR A 172 -25.20 1.18 12.65
N GLY A 173 -25.59 0.86 11.41
CA GLY A 173 -26.97 0.89 10.91
C GLY A 173 -27.34 -0.45 10.26
N GLU A 174 -28.37 -0.44 9.42
CA GLU A 174 -28.91 -1.65 8.78
C GLU A 174 -27.93 -2.28 7.79
N LYS A 175 -28.01 -3.60 7.61
CA LYS A 175 -27.17 -4.35 6.67
C LYS A 175 -27.49 -3.93 5.24
N GLY A 176 -26.45 -3.67 4.45
CA GLY A 176 -26.57 -3.26 3.05
C GLY A 176 -26.70 -1.74 2.85
N ASP A 177 -27.01 -0.97 3.91
CA ASP A 177 -27.00 0.49 3.83
C ASP A 177 -25.57 1.04 3.88
N SER A 178 -25.17 1.74 2.82
CA SER A 178 -23.85 2.41 2.77
C SER A 178 -23.71 3.57 3.76
N HIS A 179 -24.82 4.16 4.22
CA HIS A 179 -24.85 5.18 5.26
C HIS A 179 -24.93 4.58 6.67
N GLY A 180 -25.02 3.27 6.78
CA GLY A 180 -25.02 2.53 8.04
C GLY A 180 -23.64 2.11 8.52
N MET A 181 -22.56 2.77 8.09
CA MET A 181 -21.18 2.43 8.46
C MET A 181 -20.45 3.61 9.08
N THR A 182 -19.67 3.35 10.11
CA THR A 182 -18.91 4.36 10.87
C THR A 182 -17.47 3.92 11.05
N ALA A 183 -16.54 4.87 11.00
CA ALA A 183 -15.13 4.63 11.25
C ALA A 183 -14.75 4.94 12.70
N PHE A 184 -13.95 4.07 13.29
CA PHE A 184 -13.45 4.20 14.65
C PHE A 184 -11.96 3.95 14.72
N VAL A 185 -11.31 4.58 15.70
CA VAL A 185 -9.92 4.30 16.06
C VAL A 185 -9.93 3.36 17.27
N VAL A 186 -9.20 2.24 17.17
CA VAL A 186 -9.02 1.28 18.27
C VAL A 186 -7.53 1.14 18.55
N GLU A 187 -7.15 1.43 19.80
CA GLU A 187 -5.75 1.32 20.24
C GLU A 187 -5.45 -0.12 20.71
N LYS A 188 -4.23 -0.60 20.47
CA LYS A 188 -3.76 -1.88 20.99
C LYS A 188 -3.87 -1.92 22.52
N GLY A 189 -4.28 -3.05 23.07
CA GLY A 189 -4.53 -3.21 24.50
C GLY A 189 -5.93 -2.82 24.95
N THR A 190 -6.80 -2.30 24.05
CA THR A 190 -8.22 -2.11 24.37
C THR A 190 -8.86 -3.47 24.69
N PRO A 191 -9.56 -3.61 25.84
CA PRO A 191 -10.23 -4.87 26.19
C PRO A 191 -11.20 -5.32 25.08
N GLY A 192 -11.15 -6.60 24.72
CA GLY A 192 -11.94 -7.15 23.62
C GLY A 192 -11.37 -6.89 22.21
N PHE A 193 -10.23 -6.21 22.08
CA PHE A 193 -9.51 -6.07 20.81
C PHE A 193 -8.27 -6.96 20.80
N SER A 194 -8.14 -7.81 19.78
CA SER A 194 -7.01 -8.71 19.62
C SER A 194 -6.69 -8.94 18.15
N SER A 195 -5.53 -9.50 17.88
CA SER A 195 -5.18 -10.03 16.55
C SER A 195 -5.51 -11.52 16.48
N GLY A 196 -6.11 -11.93 15.37
CA GLY A 196 -6.36 -13.34 15.07
C GLY A 196 -5.23 -13.96 14.23
N LYS A 197 -5.61 -14.77 13.26
CA LYS A 197 -4.70 -15.53 12.41
C LYS A 197 -3.80 -14.60 11.58
N LYS A 198 -2.48 -14.88 11.61
CA LYS A 198 -1.51 -14.33 10.64
C LYS A 198 -1.55 -15.15 9.36
N GLU A 199 -1.62 -14.48 8.22
CA GLU A 199 -1.76 -15.14 6.92
C GLU A 199 -0.40 -15.60 6.36
N ASN A 200 -0.38 -16.84 5.84
CA ASN A 200 0.74 -17.36 5.04
C ASN A 200 0.44 -17.08 3.56
N LYS A 201 1.19 -16.18 2.95
CA LYS A 201 0.87 -15.59 1.64
C LYS A 201 1.78 -16.09 0.53
N LEU A 202 1.30 -15.97 -0.71
CA LEU A 202 2.08 -16.20 -1.93
C LEU A 202 3.31 -15.28 -2.00
N GLY A 203 3.09 -13.99 -1.85
CA GLY A 203 4.08 -12.91 -1.88
C GLY A 203 3.84 -11.88 -0.78
N MET A 204 4.59 -10.78 -0.80
CA MET A 204 4.56 -9.75 0.24
C MET A 204 4.75 -10.35 1.65
N ARG A 205 5.63 -11.35 1.76
CA ARG A 205 5.71 -12.23 2.94
C ARG A 205 6.30 -11.52 4.16
N ALA A 206 7.19 -10.54 3.94
CA ALA A 206 7.73 -9.69 5.00
C ALA A 206 6.77 -8.56 5.43
N SER A 207 5.69 -8.30 4.67
CA SER A 207 4.60 -7.43 5.11
C SER A 207 3.62 -8.26 5.94
N GLU A 208 3.50 -7.96 7.23
CA GLU A 208 2.58 -8.69 8.09
C GLU A 208 1.13 -8.46 7.68
N THR A 209 0.37 -9.53 7.63
CA THR A 209 -1.06 -9.51 7.34
C THR A 209 -1.76 -10.42 8.34
N ALA A 210 -2.70 -9.90 9.11
CA ALA A 210 -3.42 -10.67 10.11
C ALA A 210 -4.88 -10.24 10.22
N GLU A 211 -5.65 -11.01 10.96
CA GLU A 211 -7.02 -10.69 11.32
C GLU A 211 -7.04 -9.73 12.52
N LEU A 212 -8.01 -8.81 12.55
CA LEU A 212 -8.39 -8.04 13.75
C LEU A 212 -9.69 -8.62 14.30
N VAL A 213 -9.74 -8.91 15.58
CA VAL A 213 -10.90 -9.51 16.27
C VAL A 213 -11.44 -8.56 17.33
N PHE A 214 -12.75 -8.39 17.33
CA PHE A 214 -13.50 -7.57 18.29
C PHE A 214 -14.52 -8.46 19.00
N ASP A 215 -14.35 -8.64 20.30
CA ASP A 215 -15.26 -9.39 21.17
C ASP A 215 -15.69 -8.49 22.32
N ASN A 216 -16.89 -7.94 22.22
CA ASN A 216 -17.41 -6.95 23.15
C ASN A 216 -16.39 -5.80 23.40
N CYS A 217 -15.70 -5.39 22.35
CA CYS A 217 -14.66 -4.36 22.42
C CYS A 217 -15.30 -3.00 22.67
N LYS A 218 -15.15 -2.48 23.88
CA LYS A 218 -15.73 -1.19 24.31
C LYS A 218 -14.76 -0.06 24.05
N ILE A 219 -15.19 0.91 23.23
CA ILE A 219 -14.45 2.13 22.93
C ILE A 219 -15.28 3.38 23.18
N PRO A 220 -14.69 4.51 23.60
CA PRO A 220 -15.41 5.76 23.80
C PRO A 220 -15.87 6.38 22.47
N ASP A 221 -16.99 7.13 22.48
CA ASP A 221 -17.47 7.86 21.28
C ASP A 221 -16.44 8.86 20.75
N SER A 222 -15.54 9.34 21.59
CA SER A 222 -14.42 10.21 21.20
C SER A 222 -13.41 9.55 20.26
N ASN A 223 -13.45 8.22 20.07
CA ASN A 223 -12.63 7.48 19.10
C ASN A 223 -13.29 7.37 17.71
N ARG A 224 -14.51 7.87 17.55
CA ARG A 224 -15.21 7.91 16.26
C ARG A 224 -14.61 8.99 15.34
N LEU A 225 -14.36 8.65 14.08
CA LEU A 225 -13.89 9.57 13.05
C LEU A 225 -15.07 10.14 12.26
N GLY A 226 -15.26 11.45 12.30
CA GLY A 226 -16.37 12.12 11.63
C GLY A 226 -17.76 11.79 12.22
N GLY A 227 -18.80 11.85 11.41
CA GLY A 227 -20.19 11.56 11.76
C GLY A 227 -20.53 10.06 11.76
N VAL A 228 -21.58 9.69 12.50
CA VAL A 228 -22.19 8.35 12.39
C VAL A 228 -22.74 8.17 10.98
N GLY A 229 -22.46 7.03 10.34
CA GLY A 229 -22.92 6.73 8.99
C GLY A 229 -22.00 7.21 7.87
N GLU A 230 -20.89 7.90 8.16
CA GLU A 230 -19.99 8.45 7.15
C GLU A 230 -18.85 7.50 6.74
N GLY A 231 -18.67 6.37 7.45
CA GLY A 231 -17.49 5.49 7.30
C GLY A 231 -17.27 4.95 5.89
N PHE A 232 -18.33 4.65 5.15
CA PHE A 232 -18.20 4.20 3.76
C PHE A 232 -17.66 5.29 2.83
N VAL A 233 -18.22 6.49 2.92
CA VAL A 233 -17.80 7.62 2.11
C VAL A 233 -16.36 8.02 2.44
N GLN A 234 -16.00 8.01 3.72
CA GLN A 234 -14.63 8.23 4.19
C GLN A 234 -13.68 7.18 3.57
N SER A 235 -14.02 5.90 3.66
CA SER A 235 -13.23 4.81 3.08
C SER A 235 -12.99 4.98 1.58
N MET A 236 -14.02 5.37 0.82
CA MET A 236 -13.87 5.59 -0.63
C MET A 236 -12.90 6.75 -0.94
N LYS A 237 -12.92 7.82 -0.14
CA LYS A 237 -11.98 8.95 -0.27
C LYS A 237 -10.55 8.56 0.11
N ILE A 238 -10.38 7.73 1.14
CA ILE A 238 -9.06 7.19 1.56
C ILE A 238 -8.49 6.29 0.47
N LEU A 239 -9.29 5.39 -0.09
CA LEU A 239 -8.88 4.50 -1.18
C LEU A 239 -8.52 5.24 -2.48
N ASP A 240 -8.99 6.46 -2.70
CA ASP A 240 -8.52 7.27 -3.84
C ASP A 240 -7.02 7.61 -3.71
N GLY A 241 -6.52 7.86 -2.49
CA GLY A 241 -5.09 7.99 -2.20
C GLY A 241 -4.35 6.66 -2.26
N GLY A 242 -4.95 5.60 -1.68
CA GLY A 242 -4.40 4.25 -1.69
C GLY A 242 -4.16 3.68 -3.09
N ARG A 243 -5.01 4.01 -4.07
CA ARG A 243 -4.79 3.63 -5.49
C ARG A 243 -3.49 4.21 -6.05
N ILE A 244 -3.14 5.44 -5.68
CA ILE A 244 -1.85 6.04 -6.06
C ILE A 244 -0.71 5.27 -5.40
N SER A 245 -0.85 4.88 -4.15
CA SER A 245 0.14 4.09 -3.40
C SER A 245 0.40 2.73 -4.03
N ILE A 246 -0.66 1.98 -4.37
CA ILE A 246 -0.51 0.67 -5.05
C ILE A 246 0.03 0.85 -6.47
N GLY A 247 -0.30 1.95 -7.15
CA GLY A 247 0.33 2.31 -8.43
C GLY A 247 1.85 2.50 -8.28
N ALA A 248 2.30 3.21 -7.25
CA ALA A 248 3.71 3.43 -6.94
C ALA A 248 4.44 2.12 -6.56
N LEU A 249 3.80 1.29 -5.72
CA LEU A 249 4.28 -0.05 -5.39
C LEU A 249 4.49 -0.90 -6.66
N SER A 250 3.47 -0.92 -7.53
CA SER A 250 3.52 -1.67 -8.80
C SER A 250 4.62 -1.17 -9.72
N LEU A 251 4.82 0.15 -9.81
CA LEU A 251 5.88 0.76 -10.60
C LEU A 251 7.26 0.37 -10.04
N GLY A 252 7.46 0.42 -8.73
CA GLY A 252 8.70 -0.01 -8.08
C GLY A 252 9.03 -1.48 -8.36
N ILE A 253 8.05 -2.38 -8.22
CA ILE A 253 8.23 -3.81 -8.57
C ILE A 253 8.62 -3.96 -10.05
N SER A 254 7.93 -3.26 -10.96
CA SER A 254 8.21 -3.32 -12.39
C SER A 254 9.64 -2.88 -12.70
N LYS A 255 10.08 -1.75 -12.13
CA LYS A 255 11.44 -1.23 -12.33
C LYS A 255 12.47 -2.19 -11.73
N GLY A 256 12.27 -2.71 -10.52
CA GLY A 256 13.19 -3.67 -9.89
C GLY A 256 13.34 -4.98 -10.69
N ALA A 257 12.22 -5.54 -11.15
CA ALA A 257 12.22 -6.73 -11.98
C ALA A 257 12.88 -6.48 -13.36
N TYR A 258 12.59 -5.34 -13.97
CA TYR A 258 13.20 -4.93 -15.25
C TYR A 258 14.71 -4.72 -15.13
N GLU A 259 15.18 -4.00 -14.10
CA GLU A 259 16.61 -3.76 -13.86
C GLU A 259 17.37 -5.07 -13.67
N ALA A 260 16.80 -6.03 -12.91
CA ALA A 260 17.38 -7.36 -12.74
C ALA A 260 17.47 -8.12 -14.08
N ALA A 261 16.37 -8.12 -14.87
CA ALA A 261 16.34 -8.78 -16.17
C ALA A 261 17.30 -8.15 -17.17
N LEU A 262 17.37 -6.82 -17.22
CA LEU A 262 18.28 -6.08 -18.09
C LEU A 262 19.74 -6.40 -17.78
N LYS A 263 20.11 -6.38 -16.48
CA LYS A 263 21.45 -6.72 -16.02
C LYS A 263 21.79 -8.16 -16.43
N TYR A 264 20.95 -9.13 -16.03
CA TYR A 264 21.18 -10.54 -16.34
C TYR A 264 21.30 -10.79 -17.84
N SER A 265 20.47 -10.15 -18.67
CA SER A 265 20.51 -10.33 -20.13
C SER A 265 21.82 -9.89 -20.77
N LYS A 266 22.52 -8.89 -20.21
CA LYS A 266 23.81 -8.39 -20.67
C LYS A 266 24.96 -9.28 -20.21
N GLU A 267 24.83 -9.96 -19.08
CA GLU A 267 25.89 -10.79 -18.47
C GLU A 267 25.80 -12.26 -18.92
N ARG A 268 24.58 -12.79 -19.10
CA ARG A 268 24.35 -14.19 -19.48
C ARG A 268 24.71 -14.45 -20.93
N VAL A 269 25.66 -15.32 -21.13
CA VAL A 269 26.13 -15.75 -22.51
C VAL A 269 25.51 -17.09 -22.86
N GLN A 270 24.86 -17.17 -24.02
CA GLN A 270 24.44 -18.41 -24.69
C GLN A 270 24.67 -18.29 -26.18
N PHE A 271 24.96 -19.41 -26.88
CA PHE A 271 25.29 -19.43 -28.31
C PHE A 271 26.39 -18.42 -28.67
N GLY A 272 27.39 -18.26 -27.78
CA GLY A 272 28.58 -17.43 -27.97
C GLY A 272 28.40 -15.91 -27.82
N LYS A 273 27.25 -15.43 -27.38
CA LYS A 273 26.99 -13.99 -27.15
C LYS A 273 26.03 -13.73 -26.02
N PRO A 274 26.02 -12.50 -25.43
CA PRO A 274 25.02 -12.09 -24.43
C PRO A 274 23.61 -12.31 -24.96
N ILE A 275 22.70 -12.80 -24.08
CA ILE A 275 21.31 -13.09 -24.48
C ILE A 275 20.54 -11.83 -24.89
N SER A 276 20.94 -10.64 -24.44
CA SER A 276 20.40 -9.35 -24.88
C SER A 276 20.56 -9.08 -26.39
N GLN A 277 21.46 -9.76 -27.05
CA GLN A 277 21.69 -9.63 -28.51
C GLN A 277 20.73 -10.48 -29.36
N PHE A 278 19.87 -11.29 -28.71
CA PHE A 278 18.81 -12.00 -29.43
C PHE A 278 17.53 -11.18 -29.45
N GLN A 279 16.92 -11.02 -30.63
CA GLN A 279 15.69 -10.22 -30.79
C GLN A 279 14.55 -10.66 -29.87
N GLY A 280 14.41 -11.98 -29.61
CA GLY A 280 13.42 -12.50 -28.68
C GLY A 280 13.57 -11.99 -27.21
N ILE A 281 14.78 -11.56 -26.82
CA ILE A 281 15.06 -10.95 -25.50
C ILE A 281 14.98 -9.42 -25.60
N SER A 282 15.65 -8.81 -26.61
CA SER A 282 15.66 -7.35 -26.74
C SER A 282 14.28 -6.75 -26.97
N PHE A 283 13.37 -7.44 -27.67
CA PHE A 283 12.00 -6.99 -27.86
C PHE A 283 11.19 -7.04 -26.55
N LYS A 284 11.36 -8.10 -25.74
CA LYS A 284 10.76 -8.16 -24.40
C LYS A 284 11.20 -6.97 -23.53
N LEU A 285 12.49 -6.66 -23.50
CA LEU A 285 13.03 -5.53 -22.75
C LEU A 285 12.50 -4.18 -23.27
N ALA A 286 12.31 -4.02 -24.57
CA ALA A 286 11.72 -2.81 -25.16
C ALA A 286 10.24 -2.65 -24.76
N ASP A 287 9.47 -3.74 -24.82
CA ASP A 287 8.07 -3.73 -24.40
C ASP A 287 7.93 -3.40 -22.89
N MET A 288 8.74 -4.06 -22.05
CA MET A 288 8.78 -3.81 -20.62
C MET A 288 9.09 -2.34 -20.31
N ALA A 289 10.12 -1.78 -20.94
CA ALA A 289 10.51 -0.38 -20.74
C ALA A 289 9.37 0.59 -21.13
N THR A 290 8.73 0.34 -22.29
CA THR A 290 7.64 1.18 -22.80
C THR A 290 6.42 1.17 -21.85
N GLU A 291 6.04 0.00 -21.34
CA GLU A 291 4.90 -0.15 -20.45
C GLU A 291 5.16 0.43 -19.04
N ILE A 292 6.40 0.33 -18.55
CA ILE A 292 6.84 0.97 -17.31
C ILE A 292 6.72 2.49 -17.44
N GLU A 293 7.24 3.08 -18.52
CA GLU A 293 7.14 4.51 -18.80
C GLU A 293 5.68 5.00 -18.84
N ALA A 294 4.82 4.27 -19.55
CA ALA A 294 3.40 4.59 -19.63
C ALA A 294 2.72 4.52 -18.25
N SER A 295 3.10 3.56 -17.40
CA SER A 295 2.62 3.42 -16.02
C SER A 295 3.04 4.61 -15.16
N GLU A 296 4.30 5.02 -15.28
CA GLU A 296 4.89 6.15 -14.57
C GLU A 296 4.17 7.45 -14.90
N LEU A 297 3.97 7.74 -16.18
CA LEU A 297 3.26 8.96 -16.64
C LEU A 297 1.82 9.03 -16.11
N LEU A 298 1.08 7.92 -16.11
CA LEU A 298 -0.27 7.87 -15.53
C LEU A 298 -0.25 8.13 -14.03
N LEU A 299 0.70 7.54 -13.31
CA LEU A 299 0.84 7.66 -11.88
C LEU A 299 1.23 9.08 -11.46
N HIS A 300 2.24 9.67 -12.12
CA HIS A 300 2.66 11.04 -11.85
C HIS A 300 1.55 12.06 -12.14
N LYS A 301 0.76 11.85 -13.19
CA LYS A 301 -0.41 12.66 -13.45
C LYS A 301 -1.44 12.56 -12.32
N ALA A 302 -1.65 11.37 -11.75
CA ALA A 302 -2.56 11.18 -10.63
C ALA A 302 -2.04 11.86 -9.35
N ALA A 303 -0.74 11.71 -9.05
CA ALA A 303 -0.07 12.37 -7.93
C ALA A 303 -0.15 13.91 -8.03
N PHE A 304 0.14 14.47 -9.21
CA PHE A 304 0.03 15.89 -9.48
C PHE A 304 -1.37 16.43 -9.18
N LEU A 305 -2.40 15.80 -9.74
CA LEU A 305 -3.78 16.25 -9.53
C LEU A 305 -4.22 16.11 -8.06
N LYS A 306 -3.68 15.12 -7.36
CA LYS A 306 -3.97 14.93 -5.93
C LYS A 306 -3.33 16.04 -5.09
N ASN A 307 -2.09 16.44 -5.41
CA ASN A 307 -1.43 17.60 -4.77
C ASN A 307 -2.20 18.90 -4.98
N GLU A 308 -2.80 19.08 -6.16
CA GLU A 308 -3.66 20.24 -6.49
C GLU A 308 -5.06 20.17 -5.82
N GLY A 309 -5.32 19.21 -4.93
CA GLY A 309 -6.62 19.01 -4.31
C GLY A 309 -7.75 18.61 -5.28
N ARG A 310 -7.41 18.20 -6.50
CA ARG A 310 -8.38 17.83 -7.55
C ARG A 310 -8.88 16.41 -7.37
N ASN A 311 -10.08 16.13 -7.90
CA ASN A 311 -10.64 14.78 -7.88
C ASN A 311 -9.82 13.82 -8.74
N VAL A 312 -9.28 12.77 -8.12
CA VAL A 312 -8.43 11.76 -8.76
C VAL A 312 -9.08 10.39 -8.88
N THR A 313 -10.34 10.21 -8.48
CA THR A 313 -11.02 8.92 -8.44
C THR A 313 -10.88 8.12 -9.74
N LYS A 314 -11.13 8.78 -10.91
CA LYS A 314 -11.00 8.12 -12.22
C LYS A 314 -9.54 7.86 -12.58
N LEU A 315 -8.68 8.86 -12.47
CA LEU A 315 -7.30 8.76 -12.90
C LEU A 315 -6.48 7.86 -11.97
N GLY A 316 -6.72 7.92 -10.65
CA GLY A 316 -6.11 6.99 -9.68
C GLY A 316 -6.49 5.53 -9.95
N ALA A 317 -7.77 5.28 -10.30
CA ALA A 317 -8.21 3.95 -10.72
C ALA A 317 -7.52 3.48 -12.01
N MET A 318 -7.37 4.38 -13.02
CA MET A 318 -6.64 4.07 -14.26
C MET A 318 -5.16 3.78 -13.99
N ALA A 319 -4.48 4.62 -13.21
CA ALA A 319 -3.07 4.47 -12.88
C ALA A 319 -2.82 3.15 -12.12
N LYS A 320 -3.62 2.87 -11.08
CA LYS A 320 -3.53 1.62 -10.30
C LYS A 320 -3.76 0.40 -11.18
N MET A 321 -4.83 0.40 -11.96
CA MET A 321 -5.18 -0.73 -12.82
C MET A 321 -4.06 -1.01 -13.83
N TYR A 322 -3.63 -0.01 -14.56
CA TYR A 322 -2.62 -0.18 -15.60
C TYR A 322 -1.27 -0.60 -15.01
N ALA A 323 -0.76 0.12 -14.01
CA ALA A 323 0.52 -0.21 -13.36
C ALA A 323 0.52 -1.61 -12.75
N SER A 324 -0.60 -2.06 -12.15
CA SER A 324 -0.69 -3.40 -11.56
C SER A 324 -0.66 -4.52 -12.61
N GLU A 325 -1.33 -4.36 -13.74
CA GLU A 325 -1.31 -5.34 -14.83
C GLU A 325 0.07 -5.38 -15.50
N VAL A 326 0.68 -4.22 -15.75
CA VAL A 326 2.06 -4.10 -16.25
C VAL A 326 3.04 -4.78 -15.29
N CYS A 327 2.88 -4.55 -14.00
CA CYS A 327 3.72 -5.13 -12.96
C CYS A 327 3.76 -6.68 -13.03
N VAL A 328 2.60 -7.31 -13.12
CA VAL A 328 2.51 -8.78 -13.25
C VAL A 328 3.17 -9.25 -14.55
N LYS A 329 2.93 -8.55 -15.66
CA LYS A 329 3.53 -8.89 -16.96
C LYS A 329 5.05 -8.75 -16.92
N VAL A 330 5.57 -7.63 -16.43
CA VAL A 330 7.01 -7.35 -16.33
C VAL A 330 7.72 -8.35 -15.43
N ALA A 331 7.14 -8.65 -14.26
CA ALA A 331 7.70 -9.63 -13.35
C ALA A 331 7.74 -11.05 -13.97
N ASN A 332 6.69 -11.44 -14.71
CA ASN A 332 6.67 -12.69 -15.46
C ASN A 332 7.77 -12.75 -16.54
N GLU A 333 7.92 -11.68 -17.32
CA GLU A 333 8.95 -11.62 -18.36
C GLU A 333 10.36 -11.60 -17.77
N ALA A 334 10.55 -10.98 -16.59
CA ALA A 334 11.83 -11.01 -15.89
C ALA A 334 12.24 -12.43 -15.48
N VAL A 335 11.31 -13.22 -14.95
CA VAL A 335 11.54 -14.65 -14.67
C VAL A 335 11.86 -15.40 -15.95
N GLN A 336 11.12 -15.17 -17.04
CA GLN A 336 11.33 -15.82 -18.32
C GLN A 336 12.70 -15.50 -18.93
N ILE A 337 13.18 -14.25 -18.83
CA ILE A 337 14.52 -13.83 -19.31
C ILE A 337 15.64 -14.53 -18.52
N HIS A 338 15.45 -14.78 -17.23
CA HIS A 338 16.41 -15.53 -16.41
C HIS A 338 16.40 -17.04 -16.69
N GLY A 339 15.34 -17.55 -17.35
CA GLY A 339 15.19 -18.99 -17.60
C GLY A 339 15.17 -19.81 -16.33
N GLY A 340 15.90 -20.93 -16.25
CA GLY A 340 15.94 -21.79 -15.08
C GLY A 340 16.36 -21.06 -13.78
N TYR A 341 17.27 -20.10 -13.88
CA TYR A 341 17.70 -19.27 -12.75
C TYR A 341 16.60 -18.32 -12.24
N GLY A 342 15.66 -17.92 -13.09
CA GLY A 342 14.49 -17.13 -12.65
C GLY A 342 13.51 -17.93 -11.81
N PHE A 343 13.61 -19.25 -11.79
CA PHE A 343 12.77 -20.15 -11.00
C PHE A 343 13.41 -20.56 -9.66
N THR A 344 14.63 -20.07 -9.37
CA THR A 344 15.35 -20.28 -8.13
C THR A 344 15.42 -19.02 -7.30
N LYS A 345 15.66 -19.16 -5.99
CA LYS A 345 15.74 -18.04 -5.05
C LYS A 345 17.08 -17.28 -5.07
N ASP A 346 18.02 -17.68 -5.94
CA ASP A 346 19.32 -17.02 -6.10
C ASP A 346 19.21 -15.66 -6.77
N PHE A 347 18.08 -15.39 -7.45
CA PHE A 347 17.78 -14.15 -8.16
C PHE A 347 16.47 -13.54 -7.65
N PRO A 348 16.35 -12.21 -7.62
CA PRO A 348 15.18 -11.54 -7.00
C PRO A 348 13.90 -11.67 -7.82
N VAL A 349 13.96 -12.11 -9.07
CA VAL A 349 12.83 -12.07 -10.01
C VAL A 349 11.68 -12.99 -9.63
N GLU A 350 11.96 -14.14 -8.98
CA GLU A 350 10.92 -15.03 -8.49
C GLU A 350 10.10 -14.37 -7.36
N LYS A 351 10.77 -13.59 -6.49
CA LYS A 351 10.10 -12.84 -5.43
C LYS A 351 9.24 -11.71 -6.04
N PHE A 352 9.77 -10.94 -6.99
CA PHE A 352 9.00 -9.92 -7.69
C PHE A 352 7.76 -10.52 -8.37
N TYR A 353 7.88 -11.71 -8.96
CA TYR A 353 6.74 -12.41 -9.56
C TYR A 353 5.67 -12.75 -8.53
N ARG A 354 6.03 -13.32 -7.39
CA ARG A 354 5.09 -13.63 -6.29
C ARG A 354 4.44 -12.37 -5.72
N ASP A 355 5.22 -11.33 -5.49
CA ASP A 355 4.80 -10.08 -4.89
C ASP A 355 3.87 -9.27 -5.80
N SER A 356 4.14 -9.26 -7.11
CA SER A 356 3.38 -8.50 -8.11
C SER A 356 1.89 -8.82 -8.10
N LYS A 357 1.54 -10.07 -7.78
CA LYS A 357 0.15 -10.53 -7.85
C LYS A 357 -0.79 -9.80 -6.90
N LEU A 358 -0.29 -9.37 -5.73
CA LEU A 358 -1.08 -8.57 -4.79
C LEU A 358 -1.58 -7.28 -5.44
N CYS A 359 -0.79 -6.66 -6.29
CA CYS A 359 -1.12 -5.36 -6.88
C CYS A 359 -2.43 -5.36 -7.68
N THR A 360 -2.79 -6.49 -8.31
CA THR A 360 -4.06 -6.64 -9.04
C THR A 360 -5.27 -6.93 -8.13
N ILE A 361 -5.04 -7.21 -6.85
CA ILE A 361 -6.07 -7.65 -5.88
C ILE A 361 -6.29 -6.58 -4.78
N GLY A 362 -5.22 -6.13 -4.14
CA GLY A 362 -5.26 -5.22 -3.00
C GLY A 362 -5.82 -3.84 -3.33
N GLU A 363 -6.48 -3.21 -2.35
CA GLU A 363 -7.11 -1.89 -2.45
C GLU A 363 -8.09 -1.73 -3.64
N GLY A 364 -8.83 -2.79 -3.89
CA GLY A 364 -9.77 -2.94 -4.99
C GLY A 364 -9.17 -3.65 -6.20
N THR A 365 -9.77 -4.79 -6.55
CA THR A 365 -9.30 -5.61 -7.68
C THR A 365 -9.29 -4.84 -8.99
N THR A 366 -8.58 -5.36 -10.01
CA THR A 366 -8.62 -4.83 -11.39
C THR A 366 -10.05 -4.62 -11.89
N GLU A 367 -10.97 -5.55 -11.58
CA GLU A 367 -12.39 -5.46 -11.94
C GLU A 367 -13.08 -4.29 -11.26
N ILE A 368 -12.80 -4.07 -9.97
CA ILE A 368 -13.32 -2.91 -9.23
C ILE A 368 -12.78 -1.59 -9.80
N GLN A 369 -11.50 -1.54 -10.21
CA GLN A 369 -10.98 -0.34 -10.88
C GLN A 369 -11.74 -0.09 -12.20
N LYS A 370 -12.00 -1.12 -13.00
CA LYS A 370 -12.80 -1.02 -14.24
C LYS A 370 -14.22 -0.52 -13.95
N VAL A 371 -14.87 -0.99 -12.88
CA VAL A 371 -16.20 -0.50 -12.45
C VAL A 371 -16.13 1.00 -12.08
N VAL A 372 -15.10 1.43 -11.34
CA VAL A 372 -14.92 2.84 -10.97
C VAL A 372 -14.71 3.70 -12.20
N ILE A 373 -13.84 3.28 -13.12
CA ILE A 373 -13.56 4.00 -14.37
C ILE A 373 -14.84 4.10 -15.21
N ALA A 374 -15.52 2.97 -15.46
CA ALA A 374 -16.73 2.92 -16.26
C ALA A 374 -17.83 3.85 -15.71
N ARG A 375 -18.07 3.85 -14.40
CA ARG A 375 -19.03 4.76 -13.75
C ARG A 375 -18.68 6.24 -13.93
N LYS A 376 -17.40 6.58 -14.14
CA LYS A 376 -16.95 7.97 -14.33
C LYS A 376 -16.93 8.45 -15.78
N ILE A 377 -16.90 7.53 -16.74
CA ILE A 377 -16.93 7.88 -18.18
C ILE A 377 -18.34 7.79 -18.78
N LEU A 378 -19.23 7.04 -18.16
CA LEU A 378 -20.61 6.84 -18.61
C LEU A 378 -21.61 7.81 -17.96
N LYS A 379 -21.15 8.64 -16.99
CA LYS A 379 -21.93 9.77 -16.44
C LYS A 379 -21.63 11.05 -17.19
#